data_0f7ade5a52002520ee02ca0c1e1b150b
#
_entry.id   0f7ade5a52002520ee02ca0c1e1b150b
#
_cell.length_a   1.000
_cell.length_b   1.000
_cell.length_c   1.000
_cell.angle_alpha   90.00
_cell.angle_beta   90.00
_cell.angle_gamma   90.00
#
_symmetry.space_group_name_H-M   'P 1'
#
loop_
_entity.id
_entity.type
_entity.pdbx_description
1 polymer ?
#
loop_
_entity_poly.entity_id
_entity_poly.type
_entity_poly.pdbx_seq_one_letter_code
_entity_poly.pdbx_strand_id
1 'polypeptide(L)'
;MNIEAVKSIYFFEMARTRRTLLQSVISPVISTSLYFIVFGAAVGSRIQEVEGVSYGAFITPGLIMLTLLGQCISNGSFGIYFPKFTGTIYEVLSAPVAMTEILLGYVGAAATKGMLIGFIILLTANLFVDVRIEHPFMMILFFLLTAITFSLFGFMIGIWAGNFEQLNLIPMLVVPPLTFLGGSFYSVSMLPPFWRAVSHLNPVLYLVSGFRWSFYGIADVNPAISLAMITMFLVICLGTLAWIFKTGYRLRN
;
A
#
# COMPACT_ATOMS: atom_id res chain seq x y z
N MET A 1 17.32 7.22 21.28
CA MET A 1 16.57 6.23 20.47
C MET A 1 17.09 4.84 20.83
N ASN A 2 16.22 3.96 21.31
CA ASN A 2 16.57 2.58 21.66
C ASN A 2 16.46 1.69 20.41
N ILE A 3 17.58 1.55 19.70
CA ILE A 3 17.67 0.79 18.44
C ILE A 3 17.35 -0.70 18.67
N GLU A 4 17.70 -1.26 19.84
CA GLU A 4 17.42 -2.66 20.15
C GLU A 4 15.92 -2.92 20.30
N ALA A 5 15.16 -1.98 20.85
CA ALA A 5 13.70 -2.07 20.89
C ALA A 5 13.09 -2.07 19.48
N VAL A 6 13.54 -1.17 18.58
CA VAL A 6 13.12 -1.12 17.19
C VAL A 6 13.40 -2.45 16.49
N LYS A 7 14.63 -2.96 16.63
CA LYS A 7 15.02 -4.26 16.04
C LYS A 7 14.17 -5.41 16.58
N SER A 8 13.94 -5.45 17.88
CA SER A 8 13.15 -6.54 18.51
C SER A 8 11.73 -6.58 17.98
N ILE A 9 11.05 -5.43 17.90
CA ILE A 9 9.70 -5.34 17.32
C ILE A 9 9.72 -5.70 15.83
N TYR A 10 10.66 -5.15 15.08
CA TYR A 10 10.78 -5.39 13.64
C TYR A 10 11.02 -6.88 13.32
N PHE A 11 12.00 -7.51 13.98
CA PHE A 11 12.32 -8.92 13.73
C PHE A 11 11.22 -9.86 14.23
N PHE A 12 10.53 -9.53 15.32
CA PHE A 12 9.36 -10.29 15.77
C PHE A 12 8.27 -10.30 14.69
N GLU A 13 7.96 -9.15 14.11
CA GLU A 13 7.00 -9.02 13.01
C GLU A 13 7.46 -9.74 11.74
N MET A 14 8.74 -9.65 11.40
CA MET A 14 9.30 -10.35 10.24
C MET A 14 9.30 -11.88 10.44
N ALA A 15 9.58 -12.37 11.66
CA ALA A 15 9.51 -13.79 11.99
C ALA A 15 8.07 -14.35 11.87
N ARG A 16 7.06 -13.54 12.24
CA ARG A 16 5.65 -13.89 12.01
C ARG A 16 5.37 -14.09 10.51
N THR A 17 5.87 -13.19 9.67
CA THR A 17 5.71 -13.29 8.20
C THR A 17 6.37 -14.54 7.63
N ARG A 18 7.54 -14.92 8.14
CA ARG A 18 8.23 -16.13 7.69
C ARG A 18 7.40 -17.40 7.89
N ARG A 19 6.53 -17.44 8.91
CA ARG A 19 5.62 -18.58 9.16
C ARG A 19 4.46 -18.63 8.17
N THR A 20 4.09 -17.52 7.57
CA THR A 20 2.96 -17.39 6.63
C THR A 20 3.42 -17.04 5.21
N LEU A 21 4.71 -17.24 4.87
CA LEU A 21 5.31 -16.82 3.59
C LEU A 21 4.54 -17.35 2.38
N LEU A 22 4.20 -18.64 2.40
CA LEU A 22 3.45 -19.26 1.31
C LEU A 22 2.13 -18.55 1.03
N GLN A 23 1.34 -18.30 2.07
CA GLN A 23 0.07 -17.62 1.93
C GLN A 23 0.25 -16.12 1.56
N SER A 24 1.22 -15.45 2.17
CA SER A 24 1.47 -14.02 1.97
C SER A 24 2.05 -13.70 0.59
N VAL A 25 2.75 -14.63 -0.06
CA VAL A 25 3.40 -14.43 -1.36
C VAL A 25 2.62 -15.11 -2.48
N ILE A 26 2.25 -16.38 -2.31
CA ILE A 26 1.63 -17.16 -3.39
C ILE A 26 0.25 -16.59 -3.75
N SER A 27 -0.56 -16.22 -2.76
CA SER A 27 -1.90 -15.69 -3.03
C SER A 27 -1.88 -14.40 -3.86
N PRO A 28 -1.10 -13.35 -3.52
CA PRO A 28 -0.96 -12.17 -4.37
C PRO A 28 -0.39 -12.47 -5.76
N VAL A 29 0.60 -13.37 -5.87
CA VAL A 29 1.19 -13.74 -7.16
C VAL A 29 0.17 -14.42 -8.06
N ILE A 30 -0.57 -15.41 -7.55
CA ILE A 30 -1.62 -16.08 -8.32
C ILE A 30 -2.70 -15.08 -8.76
N SER A 31 -3.18 -14.24 -7.83
CA SER A 31 -4.21 -13.24 -8.13
C SER A 31 -3.74 -12.26 -9.21
N THR A 32 -2.52 -11.75 -9.09
CA THR A 32 -1.97 -10.80 -10.08
C THR A 32 -1.71 -11.47 -11.43
N SER A 33 -1.19 -12.72 -11.44
CA SER A 33 -1.03 -13.49 -12.68
C SER A 33 -2.38 -13.70 -13.37
N LEU A 34 -3.43 -14.00 -12.60
CA LEU A 34 -4.78 -14.14 -13.14
C LEU A 34 -5.30 -12.81 -13.71
N TYR A 35 -5.02 -11.68 -13.06
CA TYR A 35 -5.32 -10.37 -13.62
C TYR A 35 -4.62 -10.13 -14.96
N PHE A 36 -3.34 -10.47 -15.09
CA PHE A 36 -2.61 -10.35 -16.35
C PHE A 36 -3.21 -11.26 -17.45
N ILE A 37 -3.55 -12.49 -17.12
CA ILE A 37 -4.16 -13.40 -18.08
C ILE A 37 -5.54 -12.90 -18.51
N VAL A 38 -6.41 -12.55 -17.56
CA VAL A 38 -7.78 -12.14 -17.88
C VAL A 38 -7.80 -10.79 -18.57
N PHE A 39 -7.18 -9.78 -17.99
CA PHE A 39 -7.21 -8.42 -18.56
C PHE A 39 -6.25 -8.30 -19.75
N GLY A 40 -5.06 -8.88 -19.69
CA GLY A 40 -4.11 -8.85 -20.79
C GLY A 40 -4.62 -9.63 -22.02
N ALA A 41 -5.19 -10.82 -21.85
CA ALA A 41 -5.70 -11.61 -22.97
C ALA A 41 -7.12 -11.19 -23.39
N ALA A 42 -8.08 -11.08 -22.46
CA ALA A 42 -9.47 -10.83 -22.82
C ALA A 42 -9.72 -9.36 -23.21
N VAL A 43 -9.18 -8.41 -22.46
CA VAL A 43 -9.35 -6.97 -22.75
C VAL A 43 -8.30 -6.49 -23.73
N GLY A 44 -7.04 -6.91 -23.58
CA GLY A 44 -5.92 -6.55 -24.45
C GLY A 44 -6.10 -7.01 -25.91
N SER A 45 -6.92 -8.08 -26.16
CA SER A 45 -7.29 -8.47 -27.51
C SER A 45 -8.18 -7.44 -28.22
N ARG A 46 -8.91 -6.60 -27.46
CA ARG A 46 -9.80 -5.55 -28.00
C ARG A 46 -9.19 -4.15 -27.88
N ILE A 47 -8.43 -3.91 -26.82
CA ILE A 47 -7.73 -2.64 -26.57
C ILE A 47 -6.23 -2.96 -26.62
N GLN A 48 -5.63 -2.79 -27.81
CA GLN A 48 -4.22 -3.13 -28.01
C GLN A 48 -3.30 -2.19 -27.25
N GLU A 49 -3.60 -0.88 -27.27
CA GLU A 49 -2.80 0.16 -26.67
C GLU A 49 -3.66 1.18 -25.92
N VAL A 50 -3.11 1.69 -24.83
CA VAL A 50 -3.62 2.84 -24.08
C VAL A 50 -2.49 3.84 -23.93
N GLU A 51 -2.68 5.06 -24.44
CA GLU A 51 -1.70 6.14 -24.37
C GLU A 51 -0.30 5.74 -24.93
N GLY A 52 -0.25 4.86 -25.94
CA GLY A 52 0.99 4.45 -26.62
C GLY A 52 1.74 3.30 -25.96
N VAL A 53 1.18 2.66 -24.93
CA VAL A 53 1.73 1.41 -24.34
C VAL A 53 0.72 0.28 -24.46
N SER A 54 1.22 -0.96 -24.51
CA SER A 54 0.33 -2.12 -24.53
C SER A 54 -0.55 -2.15 -23.29
N TYR A 55 -1.79 -2.60 -23.42
CA TYR A 55 -2.75 -2.62 -22.29
C TYR A 55 -2.22 -3.36 -21.07
N GLY A 56 -1.52 -4.48 -21.25
CA GLY A 56 -0.90 -5.23 -20.15
C GLY A 56 0.17 -4.41 -19.43
N ALA A 57 1.00 -3.67 -20.17
CA ALA A 57 2.00 -2.77 -19.59
C ALA A 57 1.33 -1.61 -18.83
N PHE A 58 0.27 -1.02 -19.39
CA PHE A 58 -0.48 0.09 -18.80
C PHE A 58 -1.07 -0.27 -17.42
N ILE A 59 -1.62 -1.48 -17.25
CA ILE A 59 -2.23 -1.91 -15.98
C ILE A 59 -1.21 -2.34 -14.92
N THR A 60 0.03 -2.64 -15.31
CA THR A 60 1.08 -3.16 -14.41
C THR A 60 1.31 -2.28 -13.18
N PRO A 61 1.55 -0.97 -13.29
CA PRO A 61 1.74 -0.10 -12.14
C PRO A 61 0.51 -0.07 -11.22
N GLY A 62 -0.70 -0.10 -11.79
CA GLY A 62 -1.95 -0.15 -11.04
C GLY A 62 -2.10 -1.42 -10.21
N LEU A 63 -1.77 -2.60 -10.78
CA LEU A 63 -1.79 -3.88 -10.08
C LEU A 63 -0.76 -3.95 -8.95
N ILE A 64 0.44 -3.42 -9.18
CA ILE A 64 1.46 -3.33 -8.14
C ILE A 64 0.95 -2.46 -6.99
N MET A 65 0.37 -1.29 -7.28
CA MET A 65 -0.17 -0.38 -6.27
C MET A 65 -1.36 -1.00 -5.52
N LEU A 66 -2.30 -1.65 -6.20
CA LEU A 66 -3.41 -2.35 -5.57
C LEU A 66 -2.91 -3.34 -4.50
N THR A 67 -1.92 -4.16 -4.87
CA THR A 67 -1.36 -5.16 -3.96
C THR A 67 -0.55 -4.51 -2.83
N LEU A 68 0.29 -3.53 -3.16
CA LEU A 68 1.09 -2.80 -2.18
C LEU A 68 0.23 -2.13 -1.12
N LEU A 69 -0.81 -1.39 -1.51
CA LEU A 69 -1.75 -0.73 -0.61
C LEU A 69 -2.42 -1.73 0.32
N GLY A 70 -3.01 -2.79 -0.25
CA GLY A 70 -3.68 -3.84 0.52
C GLY A 70 -2.76 -4.51 1.53
N GLN A 71 -1.55 -4.86 1.12
CA GLN A 71 -0.56 -5.51 1.98
C GLN A 71 -0.04 -4.58 3.09
N CYS A 72 0.27 -3.32 2.77
CA CYS A 72 0.76 -2.35 3.75
C CYS A 72 -0.31 -2.05 4.81
N ILE A 73 -1.56 -1.83 4.40
CA ILE A 73 -2.67 -1.59 5.32
C ILE A 73 -2.92 -2.81 6.20
N SER A 74 -3.05 -4.00 5.61
CA SER A 74 -3.35 -5.23 6.35
C SER A 74 -2.24 -5.59 7.34
N ASN A 75 -0.96 -5.54 6.92
CA ASN A 75 0.15 -5.83 7.81
C ASN A 75 0.33 -4.75 8.90
N GLY A 76 0.15 -3.47 8.55
CA GLY A 76 0.20 -2.37 9.51
C GLY A 76 -0.91 -2.46 10.56
N SER A 77 -2.14 -2.75 10.14
CA SER A 77 -3.29 -2.85 11.04
C SER A 77 -3.19 -4.08 11.95
N PHE A 78 -2.86 -5.24 11.39
CA PHE A 78 -2.73 -6.48 12.17
C PHE A 78 -1.55 -6.41 13.16
N GLY A 79 -0.45 -5.74 12.79
CA GLY A 79 0.75 -5.60 13.61
C GLY A 79 0.46 -5.03 14.99
N ILE A 80 -0.36 -3.99 15.11
CA ILE A 80 -0.74 -3.37 16.38
C ILE A 80 -2.02 -3.95 16.98
N TYR A 81 -2.96 -4.38 16.14
CA TYR A 81 -4.24 -4.94 16.63
C TYR A 81 -4.03 -6.25 17.37
N PHE A 82 -3.20 -7.16 16.86
CA PHE A 82 -2.99 -8.47 17.49
C PHE A 82 -2.40 -8.38 18.90
N PRO A 83 -1.34 -7.61 19.16
CA PRO A 83 -0.88 -7.35 20.53
C PRO A 83 -1.95 -6.72 21.43
N LYS A 84 -2.79 -5.83 20.88
CA LYS A 84 -3.91 -5.25 21.61
C LYS A 84 -4.96 -6.30 21.98
N PHE A 85 -5.31 -7.18 21.06
CA PHE A 85 -6.27 -8.26 21.24
C PHE A 85 -5.79 -9.29 22.27
N THR A 86 -4.51 -9.64 22.26
CA THR A 86 -3.90 -10.60 23.22
C THR A 86 -3.51 -10.00 24.55
N GLY A 87 -3.57 -8.68 24.70
CA GLY A 87 -3.13 -7.96 25.90
C GLY A 87 -1.62 -7.71 25.96
N THR A 88 -0.81 -8.27 25.07
CA THR A 88 0.65 -8.09 25.06
C THR A 88 1.08 -6.66 24.73
N ILE A 89 0.16 -5.82 24.23
CA ILE A 89 0.42 -4.39 24.01
C ILE A 89 0.84 -3.67 25.31
N TYR A 90 0.33 -4.10 26.48
CA TYR A 90 0.67 -3.50 27.77
C TYR A 90 2.13 -3.73 28.15
N GLU A 91 2.74 -4.83 27.71
CA GLU A 91 4.17 -5.10 27.89
C GLU A 91 5.01 -4.10 27.08
N VAL A 92 4.60 -3.85 25.85
CA VAL A 92 5.26 -2.87 24.97
C VAL A 92 5.11 -1.44 25.50
N LEU A 93 3.92 -1.08 26.00
CA LEU A 93 3.64 0.27 26.52
C LEU A 93 4.25 0.51 27.91
N SER A 94 4.52 -0.53 28.71
CA SER A 94 5.19 -0.43 30.00
C SER A 94 6.72 -0.43 29.90
N ALA A 95 7.25 -0.89 28.77
CA ALA A 95 8.68 -0.84 28.50
C ALA A 95 9.15 0.64 28.28
N PRO A 96 10.42 0.98 28.58
CA PRO A 96 10.97 2.31 28.33
C PRO A 96 11.24 2.52 26.83
N VAL A 97 10.19 2.47 26.02
CA VAL A 97 10.24 2.57 24.56
C VAL A 97 9.46 3.80 24.10
N ALA A 98 10.10 4.64 23.28
CA ALA A 98 9.45 5.83 22.74
C ALA A 98 8.45 5.46 21.63
N MET A 99 7.42 6.29 21.45
CA MET A 99 6.44 6.17 20.36
C MET A 99 7.10 5.98 18.99
N THR A 100 8.14 6.76 18.71
CA THR A 100 8.88 6.69 17.44
C THR A 100 9.52 5.33 17.21
N GLU A 101 9.98 4.67 18.26
CA GLU A 101 10.58 3.34 18.22
C GLU A 101 9.53 2.26 17.95
N ILE A 102 8.35 2.38 18.58
CA ILE A 102 7.20 1.51 18.32
C ILE A 102 6.76 1.63 16.86
N LEU A 103 6.60 2.87 16.37
CA LEU A 103 6.22 3.11 14.97
C LEU A 103 7.27 2.57 13.99
N LEU A 104 8.55 2.86 14.21
CA LEU A 104 9.62 2.37 13.35
C LEU A 104 9.65 0.83 13.29
N GLY A 105 9.42 0.15 14.41
CA GLY A 105 9.38 -1.30 14.45
C GLY A 105 8.19 -1.88 13.67
N TYR A 106 6.98 -1.53 14.04
CA TYR A 106 5.75 -2.10 13.42
C TYR A 106 5.54 -1.62 11.98
N VAL A 107 5.60 -0.30 11.77
CA VAL A 107 5.38 0.29 10.44
C VAL A 107 6.52 -0.07 9.49
N GLY A 108 7.77 -0.07 9.98
CA GLY A 108 8.91 -0.51 9.20
C GLY A 108 8.78 -1.96 8.74
N ALA A 109 8.36 -2.88 9.61
CA ALA A 109 8.10 -4.26 9.25
C ALA A 109 6.96 -4.39 8.22
N ALA A 110 5.84 -3.67 8.44
CA ALA A 110 4.69 -3.71 7.53
C ALA A 110 5.05 -3.16 6.14
N ALA A 111 5.76 -2.03 6.07
CA ALA A 111 6.23 -1.44 4.83
C ALA A 111 7.21 -2.38 4.10
N THR A 112 8.16 -2.98 4.80
CA THR A 112 9.10 -3.96 4.21
C THR A 112 8.35 -5.16 3.62
N LYS A 113 7.37 -5.70 4.34
CA LYS A 113 6.54 -6.82 3.83
C LYS A 113 5.77 -6.42 2.57
N GLY A 114 5.11 -5.25 2.59
CA GLY A 114 4.38 -4.73 1.43
C GLY A 114 5.31 -4.53 0.23
N MET A 115 6.48 -3.91 0.44
CA MET A 115 7.47 -3.71 -0.62
C MET A 115 8.04 -5.02 -1.18
N LEU A 116 8.33 -6.01 -0.34
CA LEU A 116 8.76 -7.33 -0.82
C LEU A 116 7.73 -7.97 -1.74
N ILE A 117 6.46 -7.93 -1.34
CA ILE A 117 5.37 -8.48 -2.16
C ILE A 117 5.19 -7.68 -3.45
N GLY A 118 5.17 -6.35 -3.37
CA GLY A 118 5.07 -5.49 -4.55
C GLY A 118 6.24 -5.68 -5.53
N PHE A 119 7.45 -5.91 -5.02
CA PHE A 119 8.61 -6.23 -5.84
C PHE A 119 8.47 -7.63 -6.52
N ILE A 120 7.96 -8.63 -5.80
CA ILE A 120 7.65 -9.94 -6.38
C ILE A 120 6.60 -9.81 -7.50
N ILE A 121 5.57 -8.97 -7.29
CA ILE A 121 4.58 -8.68 -8.33
C ILE A 121 5.22 -8.02 -9.55
N LEU A 122 6.14 -7.08 -9.35
CA LEU A 122 6.90 -6.46 -10.45
C LEU A 122 7.70 -7.51 -11.24
N LEU A 123 8.37 -8.43 -10.55
CA LEU A 123 9.07 -9.53 -11.21
C LEU A 123 8.11 -10.46 -11.95
N THR A 124 6.94 -10.74 -11.36
CA THR A 124 5.90 -11.55 -12.00
C THR A 124 5.36 -10.86 -13.25
N ALA A 125 5.16 -9.54 -13.22
CA ALA A 125 4.69 -8.76 -14.37
C ALA A 125 5.63 -8.89 -15.58
N ASN A 126 6.95 -8.94 -15.37
CA ASN A 126 7.94 -9.13 -16.43
C ASN A 126 7.80 -10.46 -17.18
N LEU A 127 7.07 -11.44 -16.62
CA LEU A 127 6.79 -12.72 -17.33
C LEU A 127 5.66 -12.58 -18.35
N PHE A 128 4.84 -11.54 -18.24
CA PHE A 128 3.65 -11.33 -19.06
C PHE A 128 3.78 -10.16 -20.01
N VAL A 129 4.55 -9.12 -19.65
CA VAL A 129 4.69 -7.89 -20.41
C VAL A 129 6.10 -7.32 -20.30
N ASP A 130 6.54 -6.62 -21.35
CA ASP A 130 7.80 -5.87 -21.35
C ASP A 130 7.65 -4.63 -20.46
N VAL A 131 8.10 -4.74 -19.22
CA VAL A 131 8.09 -3.61 -18.28
C VAL A 131 9.27 -2.70 -18.56
N ARG A 132 9.00 -1.43 -18.85
CA ARG A 132 10.01 -0.37 -19.00
C ARG A 132 9.94 0.55 -17.80
N ILE A 133 11.09 0.99 -17.32
CA ILE A 133 11.19 1.93 -16.20
C ILE A 133 12.01 3.12 -16.69
N GLU A 134 11.33 4.23 -16.99
CA GLU A 134 11.98 5.44 -17.49
C GLU A 134 12.61 6.26 -16.36
N HIS A 135 11.95 6.28 -15.19
CA HIS A 135 12.40 7.07 -14.05
C HIS A 135 12.58 6.20 -12.79
N PRO A 136 13.67 5.37 -12.70
CA PRO A 136 13.83 4.38 -11.63
C PRO A 136 13.90 5.02 -10.23
N PHE A 137 14.50 6.20 -10.10
CA PHE A 137 14.54 6.91 -8.82
C PHE A 137 13.13 7.30 -8.34
N MET A 138 12.31 7.83 -9.24
CA MET A 138 10.92 8.21 -8.91
C MET A 138 10.04 6.99 -8.63
N MET A 139 10.27 5.88 -9.34
CA MET A 139 9.61 4.61 -9.05
C MET A 139 9.88 4.16 -7.61
N ILE A 140 11.15 4.15 -7.19
CA ILE A 140 11.52 3.77 -5.81
C ILE A 140 10.93 4.75 -4.80
N LEU A 141 10.96 6.06 -5.09
CA LEU A 141 10.42 7.08 -4.20
C LEU A 141 8.91 6.92 -3.99
N PHE A 142 8.11 6.80 -5.07
CA PHE A 142 6.67 6.56 -4.97
C PHE A 142 6.37 5.25 -4.25
N PHE A 143 7.11 4.19 -4.56
CA PHE A 143 6.96 2.88 -3.94
C PHE A 143 7.20 2.92 -2.43
N LEU A 144 8.29 3.55 -2.01
CA LEU A 144 8.67 3.71 -0.61
C LEU A 144 7.68 4.60 0.16
N LEU A 145 7.35 5.78 -0.39
CA LEU A 145 6.40 6.70 0.24
C LEU A 145 5.03 6.05 0.39
N THR A 146 4.56 5.34 -0.63
CA THR A 146 3.29 4.61 -0.56
C THR A 146 3.33 3.54 0.51
N ALA A 147 4.38 2.73 0.55
CA ALA A 147 4.53 1.66 1.54
C ALA A 147 4.51 2.20 2.97
N ILE A 148 5.27 3.25 3.27
CA ILE A 148 5.33 3.86 4.59
C ILE A 148 4.00 4.48 4.96
N THR A 149 3.41 5.30 4.08
CA THR A 149 2.16 6.03 4.34
C THR A 149 1.01 5.08 4.63
N PHE A 150 0.86 4.04 3.80
CA PHE A 150 -0.25 3.10 3.98
C PHE A 150 -0.01 2.07 5.09
N SER A 151 1.22 1.82 5.47
CA SER A 151 1.52 1.08 6.71
C SER A 151 1.19 1.90 7.95
N LEU A 152 1.45 3.22 7.97
CA LEU A 152 1.01 4.13 9.02
C LEU A 152 -0.52 4.21 9.10
N PHE A 153 -1.18 4.34 7.95
CA PHE A 153 -2.64 4.34 7.87
C PHE A 153 -3.23 3.02 8.38
N GLY A 154 -2.65 1.88 7.99
CA GLY A 154 -3.02 0.57 8.53
C GLY A 154 -2.83 0.50 10.04
N PHE A 155 -1.73 1.00 10.56
CA PHE A 155 -1.46 1.05 12.01
C PHE A 155 -2.54 1.85 12.76
N MET A 156 -3.01 2.99 12.20
CA MET A 156 -4.13 3.76 12.75
C MET A 156 -5.42 2.93 12.78
N ILE A 157 -5.72 2.20 11.71
CA ILE A 157 -6.88 1.29 11.64
C ILE A 157 -6.78 0.22 12.74
N GLY A 158 -5.60 -0.37 12.96
CA GLY A 158 -5.38 -1.37 13.99
C GLY A 158 -5.60 -0.83 15.41
N ILE A 159 -5.25 0.43 15.68
CA ILE A 159 -5.57 1.09 16.96
C ILE A 159 -7.07 1.31 17.10
N TRP A 160 -7.73 1.75 16.02
CA TRP A 160 -9.15 2.06 16.02
C TRP A 160 -10.05 0.83 16.14
N ALA A 161 -9.66 -0.29 15.50
CA ALA A 161 -10.46 -1.51 15.44
C ALA A 161 -10.68 -2.13 16.83
N GLY A 162 -11.94 -2.47 17.11
CA GLY A 162 -12.35 -3.19 18.32
C GLY A 162 -12.50 -4.69 18.13
N ASN A 163 -12.62 -5.15 16.87
CA ASN A 163 -12.75 -6.57 16.52
C ASN A 163 -12.12 -6.85 15.14
N PHE A 164 -11.97 -8.13 14.79
CA PHE A 164 -11.40 -8.56 13.52
C PHE A 164 -12.23 -8.15 12.29
N GLU A 165 -13.54 -7.99 12.46
CA GLU A 165 -14.41 -7.55 11.39
C GLU A 165 -14.10 -6.09 10.99
N GLN A 166 -14.05 -5.19 11.99
CA GLN A 166 -13.66 -3.80 11.79
C GLN A 166 -12.24 -3.67 11.22
N LEU A 167 -11.31 -4.54 11.65
CA LEU A 167 -9.94 -4.55 11.16
C LEU A 167 -9.87 -4.78 9.65
N ASN A 168 -10.71 -5.68 9.13
CA ASN A 168 -10.73 -6.06 7.71
C ASN A 168 -11.65 -5.20 6.86
N LEU A 169 -12.55 -4.40 7.46
CA LEU A 169 -13.54 -3.61 6.75
C LEU A 169 -12.89 -2.66 5.74
N ILE A 170 -11.91 -1.88 6.17
CA ILE A 170 -11.25 -0.89 5.29
C ILE A 170 -10.41 -1.57 4.19
N PRO A 171 -9.53 -2.54 4.49
CA PRO A 171 -8.77 -3.24 3.46
C PRO A 171 -9.63 -3.94 2.41
N MET A 172 -10.77 -4.50 2.80
CA MET A 172 -11.61 -5.29 1.88
C MET A 172 -12.69 -4.47 1.17
N LEU A 173 -13.29 -3.48 1.83
CA LEU A 173 -14.42 -2.74 1.26
C LEU A 173 -14.03 -1.38 0.67
N VAL A 174 -12.99 -0.75 1.19
CA VAL A 174 -12.63 0.63 0.79
C VAL A 174 -11.47 0.63 -0.21
N VAL A 175 -10.41 -0.14 0.06
CA VAL A 175 -9.19 -0.08 -0.77
C VAL A 175 -9.43 -0.54 -2.21
N PRO A 176 -10.09 -1.69 -2.49
CA PRO A 176 -10.31 -2.10 -3.87
C PRO A 176 -11.13 -1.10 -4.69
N PRO A 177 -12.32 -0.61 -4.25
CA PRO A 177 -13.05 0.41 -4.99
C PRO A 177 -12.26 1.69 -5.26
N LEU A 178 -11.50 2.18 -4.26
CA LEU A 178 -10.65 3.35 -4.45
C LEU A 178 -9.54 3.09 -5.47
N THR A 179 -8.95 1.89 -5.48
CA THR A 179 -7.89 1.54 -6.43
C THR A 179 -8.44 1.37 -7.84
N PHE A 180 -9.62 0.76 -7.99
CA PHE A 180 -10.32 0.69 -9.28
C PHE A 180 -10.64 2.10 -9.80
N LEU A 181 -11.25 2.95 -8.97
CA LEU A 181 -11.59 4.33 -9.33
C LEU A 181 -10.34 5.22 -9.48
N GLY A 182 -9.21 4.80 -8.95
CA GLY A 182 -7.90 5.44 -9.07
C GLY A 182 -7.20 5.23 -10.41
N GLY A 183 -7.88 4.64 -11.41
CA GLY A 183 -7.31 4.47 -12.74
C GLY A 183 -6.30 3.33 -12.86
N SER A 184 -6.40 2.29 -12.05
CA SER A 184 -5.48 1.15 -12.11
C SER A 184 -5.59 0.34 -13.39
N PHE A 185 -6.80 0.28 -14.00
CA PHE A 185 -7.12 -0.55 -15.16
C PHE A 185 -7.48 0.25 -16.41
N TYR A 186 -7.59 1.56 -16.31
CA TYR A 186 -7.95 2.48 -17.40
C TYR A 186 -7.35 3.86 -17.13
N SER A 187 -7.22 4.69 -18.16
CA SER A 187 -6.90 6.11 -17.99
C SER A 187 -8.14 6.87 -17.52
N VAL A 188 -7.97 7.78 -16.56
CA VAL A 188 -9.08 8.61 -16.05
C VAL A 188 -9.69 9.47 -17.15
N SER A 189 -8.96 9.75 -18.21
CA SER A 189 -9.45 10.43 -19.41
C SER A 189 -10.64 9.70 -20.08
N MET A 190 -10.73 8.37 -19.93
CA MET A 190 -11.79 7.54 -20.50
C MET A 190 -13.10 7.61 -19.73
N LEU A 191 -13.09 8.18 -18.52
CA LEU A 191 -14.29 8.27 -17.68
C LEU A 191 -15.24 9.39 -18.12
N PRO A 192 -16.57 9.20 -17.95
CA PRO A 192 -17.52 10.30 -18.05
C PRO A 192 -17.17 11.45 -17.10
N PRO A 193 -17.56 12.72 -17.42
CA PRO A 193 -17.14 13.90 -16.67
C PRO A 193 -17.41 13.82 -15.15
N PHE A 194 -18.55 13.28 -14.76
CA PHE A 194 -18.91 13.10 -13.35
C PHE A 194 -17.93 12.18 -12.62
N TRP A 195 -17.67 10.98 -13.15
CA TRP A 195 -16.77 10.01 -12.53
C TRP A 195 -15.31 10.46 -12.56
N ARG A 196 -14.92 11.22 -13.59
CA ARG A 196 -13.60 11.86 -13.65
C ARG A 196 -13.42 12.85 -12.50
N ALA A 197 -14.42 13.69 -12.22
CA ALA A 197 -14.38 14.62 -11.08
C ALA A 197 -14.28 13.87 -9.75
N VAL A 198 -15.06 12.78 -9.58
CA VAL A 198 -14.99 11.94 -8.37
C VAL A 198 -13.62 11.28 -8.23
N SER A 199 -13.02 10.80 -9.34
CA SER A 199 -11.67 10.21 -9.32
C SER A 199 -10.61 11.19 -8.84
N HIS A 200 -10.71 12.47 -9.17
CA HIS A 200 -9.77 13.49 -8.69
C HIS A 200 -9.86 13.75 -7.16
N LEU A 201 -10.94 13.35 -6.49
CA LEU A 201 -11.04 13.37 -5.03
C LEU A 201 -10.39 12.14 -4.39
N ASN A 202 -10.05 11.14 -5.18
CA ASN A 202 -9.49 9.88 -4.73
C ASN A 202 -7.96 9.98 -4.57
N PRO A 203 -7.39 9.85 -3.36
CA PRO A 203 -5.94 9.92 -3.17
C PRO A 203 -5.18 8.81 -3.91
N VAL A 204 -5.82 7.67 -4.16
CA VAL A 204 -5.18 6.54 -4.85
C VAL A 204 -4.91 6.85 -6.33
N LEU A 205 -5.71 7.73 -6.97
CA LEU A 205 -5.44 8.20 -8.32
C LEU A 205 -4.03 8.78 -8.44
N TYR A 206 -3.67 9.66 -7.51
CA TYR A 206 -2.36 10.34 -7.54
C TYR A 206 -1.21 9.35 -7.37
N LEU A 207 -1.40 8.31 -6.58
CA LEU A 207 -0.40 7.26 -6.36
C LEU A 207 -0.19 6.42 -7.62
N VAL A 208 -1.30 5.94 -8.20
CA VAL A 208 -1.27 5.11 -9.41
C VAL A 208 -0.72 5.91 -10.59
N SER A 209 -1.18 7.16 -10.76
CA SER A 209 -0.74 8.05 -11.83
C SER A 209 0.75 8.38 -11.72
N GLY A 210 1.22 8.80 -10.54
CA GLY A 210 2.64 9.11 -10.32
C GLY A 210 3.54 7.88 -10.46
N PHE A 211 3.09 6.73 -10.00
CA PHE A 211 3.83 5.48 -10.15
C PHE A 211 3.87 5.01 -11.61
N ARG A 212 2.75 5.12 -12.36
CA ARG A 212 2.70 4.83 -13.80
C ARG A 212 3.63 5.75 -14.59
N TRP A 213 3.65 7.02 -14.25
CA TRP A 213 4.56 7.97 -14.88
C TRP A 213 6.02 7.54 -14.74
N SER A 214 6.40 6.99 -13.60
CA SER A 214 7.78 6.53 -13.40
C SER A 214 8.17 5.34 -14.28
N PHE A 215 7.18 4.58 -14.80
CA PHE A 215 7.41 3.47 -15.72
C PHE A 215 7.46 3.91 -17.19
N TYR A 216 6.49 4.71 -17.60
CA TYR A 216 6.25 4.94 -19.04
C TYR A 216 6.20 6.43 -19.44
N GLY A 217 6.50 7.35 -18.53
CA GLY A 217 6.34 8.78 -18.77
C GLY A 217 4.88 9.25 -18.89
N ILE A 218 3.91 8.35 -18.72
CA ILE A 218 2.48 8.60 -18.91
C ILE A 218 1.81 8.86 -17.57
N ALA A 219 1.05 9.94 -17.46
CA ALA A 219 0.38 10.32 -16.21
C ALA A 219 -1.00 10.93 -16.44
N ASP A 220 -2.01 10.47 -15.72
CA ASP A 220 -3.33 11.12 -15.67
C ASP A 220 -3.29 12.47 -14.94
N VAL A 221 -2.35 12.61 -13.98
CA VAL A 221 -2.14 13.83 -13.16
C VAL A 221 -0.65 14.15 -13.11
N ASN A 222 -0.33 15.44 -13.05
CA ASN A 222 1.06 15.88 -12.93
C ASN A 222 1.81 15.18 -11.79
N PRO A 223 2.98 14.55 -12.04
CA PRO A 223 3.73 13.78 -11.05
C PRO A 223 4.11 14.59 -9.79
N ALA A 224 4.35 15.90 -9.93
CA ALA A 224 4.64 16.76 -8.80
C ALA A 224 3.42 16.89 -7.86
N ILE A 225 2.20 16.96 -8.41
CA ILE A 225 0.95 16.98 -7.62
C ILE A 225 0.78 15.62 -6.94
N SER A 226 1.06 14.52 -7.64
CA SER A 226 1.02 13.17 -7.08
C SER A 226 1.98 13.02 -5.89
N LEU A 227 3.20 13.53 -6.03
CA LEU A 227 4.18 13.52 -4.94
C LEU A 227 3.75 14.38 -3.74
N ALA A 228 3.20 15.57 -4.01
CA ALA A 228 2.68 16.45 -2.96
C ALA A 228 1.51 15.80 -2.20
N MET A 229 0.60 15.13 -2.89
CA MET A 229 -0.55 14.45 -2.29
C MET A 229 -0.14 13.29 -1.37
N ILE A 230 0.80 12.43 -1.80
CA ILE A 230 1.27 11.34 -0.93
C ILE A 230 2.02 11.88 0.29
N THR A 231 2.85 12.93 0.09
CA THR A 231 3.59 13.56 1.18
C THR A 231 2.65 14.24 2.18
N MET A 232 1.61 14.92 1.69
CA MET A 232 0.57 15.50 2.54
C MET A 232 -0.15 14.41 3.36
N PHE A 233 -0.53 13.30 2.73
CA PHE A 233 -1.19 12.19 3.42
C PHE A 233 -0.25 11.53 4.46
N LEU A 234 1.04 11.40 4.15
CA LEU A 234 2.05 10.95 5.11
C LEU A 234 2.09 11.86 6.35
N VAL A 235 2.14 13.17 6.15
CA VAL A 235 2.18 14.16 7.25
C VAL A 235 0.90 14.08 8.09
N ILE A 236 -0.27 13.94 7.46
CA ILE A 236 -1.55 13.76 8.16
C ILE A 236 -1.52 12.49 9.02
N CYS A 237 -1.05 11.35 8.48
CA CYS A 237 -0.94 10.09 9.23
C CYS A 237 0.01 10.24 10.43
N LEU A 238 1.18 10.84 10.24
CA LEU A 238 2.14 11.09 11.33
C LEU A 238 1.57 12.01 12.40
N GLY A 239 0.91 13.11 12.00
CA GLY A 239 0.27 14.04 12.93
C GLY A 239 -0.85 13.38 13.74
N THR A 240 -1.69 12.58 13.08
CA THR A 240 -2.77 11.84 13.75
C THR A 240 -2.22 10.82 14.75
N LEU A 241 -1.19 10.06 14.37
CA LEU A 241 -0.53 9.11 15.27
C LEU A 241 0.13 9.82 16.46
N ALA A 242 0.81 10.95 16.22
CA ALA A 242 1.38 11.75 17.30
C ALA A 242 0.30 12.22 18.29
N TRP A 243 -0.86 12.63 17.79
CA TRP A 243 -2.01 12.98 18.62
C TRP A 243 -2.56 11.78 19.40
N ILE A 244 -2.76 10.62 18.75
CA ILE A 244 -3.24 9.38 19.38
C ILE A 244 -2.33 8.97 20.55
N PHE A 245 -1.02 8.95 20.33
CA PHE A 245 -0.08 8.56 21.38
C PHE A 245 0.00 9.58 22.51
N LYS A 246 -0.10 10.90 22.20
CA LYS A 246 -0.11 11.95 23.21
C LYS A 246 -1.35 11.89 24.11
N THR A 247 -2.50 11.54 23.53
CA THR A 247 -3.79 11.47 24.24
C THR A 247 -4.05 10.09 24.87
N GLY A 248 -3.36 9.04 24.42
CA GLY A 248 -3.64 7.66 24.80
C GLY A 248 -4.94 7.11 24.21
N TYR A 249 -5.50 7.76 23.19
CA TYR A 249 -6.78 7.40 22.59
C TYR A 249 -6.78 5.95 22.10
N ARG A 250 -7.71 5.13 22.64
CA ARG A 250 -7.87 3.69 22.32
C ARG A 250 -6.62 2.79 22.51
N LEU A 251 -5.58 3.29 23.16
CA LEU A 251 -4.40 2.49 23.52
C LEU A 251 -4.49 1.91 24.94
N ARG A 252 -5.32 2.49 25.80
CA ARG A 252 -5.44 2.16 27.24
C ARG A 252 -6.84 1.66 27.65
N ASN A 253 -7.61 1.13 26.75
CA ASN A 253 -8.92 0.56 27.06
C ASN A 253 -8.84 -0.95 27.14
#